data_8a33281f237f3ad003f4c3cf8a299c53
#
_entry.id   8a33281f237f3ad003f4c3cf8a299c53
#
_cell.length_a   1.000
_cell.length_b   1.000
_cell.length_c   1.000
_cell.angle_alpha   90.00
_cell.angle_beta   90.00
_cell.angle_gamma   90.00
#
_symmetry.space_group_name_H-M   'P 1'
#
loop_
_entity.id
_entity.type
_entity.pdbx_description
1 polymer ?
#
loop_
_entity_poly.entity_id
_entity_poly.type
_entity_poly.pdbx_seq_one_letter_code
_entity_poly.pdbx_strand_id
1 'polypeptide(L)'
;MRKKLVALLSVLALLLAPSLVQAQAADSAIPDEQLMTPRPPVENTGGYSGAYFDDQKTLFRAFTYVEAWSGSNYATSVATTCLSSQVEPCKSTNYLFFETPLSPCSDSRTRDCVVSLSGRIGDSALGSATLVDTLTSTFTQLSNDLLNRYNTPFKGDIARGVPDSGNVSLWTIPGMQHQGGNLFLLIPKLNAQFQNAAGTNLSTLDVGLFAVSKIPVAGVQPDTCFFSTKTDCYKRWPFPQNAAFKVSIKTGAKIVGWFHGRLSTPEISSEKLSDGQTLINIEGSVTTVPILAAWAKNTELPSKLNTMIQEEFVQRGNQFAGVAYYLGNPSDRSTQAVMDERNPSFNDNFFERYMLWVDVAKDKAYASVSTWSFRTMENTQGYEKCIGDSGVAGMVTTNSNAYIAGPPKFEDGNLAYRVASPHLDSKGQVQVGTYDLAIRSDVARCIYGFTSAPIQATLSIIYADGESKNATTLVSEKNNWLRLSAKGFTYSSPTIKVKLSQEAPAPTPTPTPTPTPSPSPTATQVADPAPSAKPVVAKKVTITCMKGKSIKKVTAIKPVCPPGFKKK
;
A
#
# COMPACT_ATOMS: atom_id res chain seq x y z
N MET A 1 -58.81 -54.68 5.43
CA MET A 1 -58.35 -53.68 6.42
C MET A 1 -56.83 -53.44 6.49
N ARG A 2 -55.95 -54.30 5.89
CA ARG A 2 -54.48 -54.14 5.94
C ARG A 2 -53.87 -53.14 4.93
N LYS A 3 -54.55 -52.77 3.86
CA LYS A 3 -54.00 -51.87 2.82
C LYS A 3 -54.22 -50.36 3.13
N LYS A 4 -55.09 -50.02 4.06
CA LYS A 4 -55.30 -48.60 4.46
C LYS A 4 -54.38 -48.12 5.60
N LEU A 5 -53.78 -49.05 6.35
CA LEU A 5 -52.87 -48.72 7.45
C LEU A 5 -51.45 -48.39 6.96
N VAL A 6 -51.02 -48.96 5.83
CA VAL A 6 -49.70 -48.69 5.25
C VAL A 6 -49.64 -47.32 4.59
N ALA A 7 -50.74 -46.83 4.03
CA ALA A 7 -50.76 -45.48 3.42
C ALA A 7 -50.74 -44.34 4.46
N LEU A 8 -51.28 -44.58 5.68
CA LEU A 8 -51.27 -43.58 6.75
C LEU A 8 -49.88 -43.44 7.42
N LEU A 9 -49.14 -44.55 7.49
CA LEU A 9 -47.75 -44.55 8.01
C LEU A 9 -46.74 -43.90 7.04
N SER A 10 -46.98 -43.96 5.74
CA SER A 10 -46.12 -43.32 4.74
C SER A 10 -46.30 -41.77 4.69
N VAL A 11 -47.50 -41.29 4.98
CA VAL A 11 -47.76 -39.84 5.02
C VAL A 11 -47.25 -39.23 6.35
N LEU A 12 -47.26 -40.01 7.43
CA LEU A 12 -46.75 -39.52 8.73
C LEU A 12 -45.20 -39.50 8.77
N ALA A 13 -44.54 -40.37 8.00
CA ALA A 13 -43.09 -40.39 7.87
C ALA A 13 -42.53 -39.21 7.00
N LEU A 14 -43.36 -38.68 6.09
CA LEU A 14 -42.97 -37.50 5.29
C LEU A 14 -43.19 -36.15 6.05
N LEU A 15 -43.98 -36.16 7.12
CA LEU A 15 -44.22 -34.97 7.97
C LEU A 15 -43.22 -34.89 9.15
N LEU A 16 -42.44 -35.92 9.39
CA LEU A 16 -41.39 -36.00 10.41
C LEU A 16 -39.99 -36.01 9.83
N ALA A 17 -39.80 -35.69 8.52
CA ALA A 17 -38.50 -35.26 8.07
C ALA A 17 -38.16 -33.98 8.88
N PRO A 18 -37.18 -34.03 9.78
CA PRO A 18 -36.67 -32.80 10.32
C PRO A 18 -36.31 -31.98 9.08
N SER A 19 -36.91 -30.81 8.92
CA SER A 19 -36.26 -29.75 8.20
C SER A 19 -34.87 -29.71 8.81
N LEU A 20 -33.92 -30.35 8.18
CA LEU A 20 -32.56 -29.89 8.21
C LEU A 20 -32.65 -28.49 7.62
N VAL A 21 -33.16 -27.54 8.44
CA VAL A 21 -32.60 -26.23 8.45
C VAL A 21 -31.12 -26.58 8.56
N GLN A 22 -30.43 -26.59 7.43
CA GLN A 22 -29.03 -26.24 7.45
C GLN A 22 -29.04 -25.00 8.34
N ALA A 23 -28.70 -25.18 9.60
CA ALA A 23 -28.00 -24.17 10.30
C ALA A 23 -26.88 -23.85 9.30
N GLN A 24 -27.11 -22.87 8.41
CA GLN A 24 -26.03 -22.11 7.85
C GLN A 24 -25.15 -21.93 9.07
N ALA A 25 -23.97 -22.53 8.98
CA ALA A 25 -22.96 -22.23 9.96
C ALA A 25 -22.93 -20.71 10.00
N ALA A 26 -23.76 -20.20 10.90
CA ALA A 26 -23.85 -18.80 11.19
C ALA A 26 -22.45 -18.53 11.61
N ASP A 27 -21.77 -17.78 10.78
CA ASP A 27 -20.77 -16.88 11.29
C ASP A 27 -19.55 -17.52 11.92
N SER A 28 -18.94 -18.48 11.28
CA SER A 28 -17.51 -18.38 11.24
C SER A 28 -17.23 -17.14 10.40
N ALA A 29 -16.98 -15.97 11.06
CA ALA A 29 -16.21 -14.94 10.43
C ALA A 29 -15.13 -15.64 9.64
N ILE A 30 -15.04 -15.39 8.33
CA ILE A 30 -14.15 -16.17 7.46
C ILE A 30 -12.81 -16.14 8.16
N PRO A 31 -12.18 -17.27 8.50
CA PRO A 31 -10.96 -17.29 9.31
C PRO A 31 -9.88 -16.34 8.76
N ASP A 32 -9.87 -16.15 7.43
CA ASP A 32 -8.99 -15.26 6.70
C ASP A 32 -9.20 -13.77 7.03
N GLU A 33 -10.38 -13.38 7.48
CA GLU A 33 -10.68 -12.00 7.84
C GLU A 33 -10.51 -11.73 9.35
N GLN A 34 -10.27 -12.76 10.13
CA GLN A 34 -9.90 -12.63 11.54
C GLN A 34 -8.40 -12.46 11.63
N LEU A 35 -7.94 -11.27 12.03
CA LEU A 35 -6.53 -10.97 12.25
C LEU A 35 -6.02 -11.66 13.53
N MET A 36 -6.01 -12.98 13.52
CA MET A 36 -5.42 -13.77 14.58
C MET A 36 -4.00 -14.15 14.19
N THR A 37 -3.04 -13.76 14.99
CA THR A 37 -1.68 -14.27 14.83
C THR A 37 -1.72 -15.79 14.99
N PRO A 38 -1.32 -16.58 13.99
CA PRO A 38 -1.34 -18.01 14.10
C PRO A 38 -0.45 -18.43 15.26
N ARG A 39 -0.98 -19.30 16.12
CA ARG A 39 -0.23 -19.85 17.23
C ARG A 39 0.67 -20.98 16.74
N PRO A 40 1.84 -21.16 17.34
CA PRO A 40 2.66 -22.35 17.08
C PRO A 40 1.92 -23.61 17.48
N PRO A 41 2.34 -24.79 16.99
CA PRO A 41 1.82 -26.07 17.44
C PRO A 41 1.94 -26.17 18.96
N VAL A 42 0.82 -26.35 19.64
CA VAL A 42 0.70 -26.29 21.12
C VAL A 42 1.55 -27.34 21.83
N GLU A 43 1.81 -28.45 21.17
CA GLU A 43 2.47 -29.63 21.75
C GLU A 43 3.99 -29.50 21.88
N ASN A 44 4.55 -28.43 21.34
CA ASN A 44 5.99 -28.24 21.27
C ASN A 44 6.40 -26.93 21.96
N THR A 45 6.74 -27.05 23.22
CA THR A 45 7.13 -25.95 24.10
C THR A 45 8.55 -25.44 23.88
N GLY A 46 9.25 -25.85 22.86
CA GLY A 46 10.61 -25.40 22.66
C GLY A 46 11.10 -25.54 21.21
N GLY A 47 11.96 -24.63 20.80
CA GLY A 47 12.72 -24.76 19.58
C GLY A 47 11.98 -24.42 18.27
N TYR A 48 10.91 -23.63 18.31
CA TYR A 48 10.22 -23.13 17.11
C TYR A 48 10.51 -21.64 16.89
N SER A 49 10.66 -21.28 15.62
CA SER A 49 10.57 -19.89 15.15
C SER A 49 9.46 -19.76 14.14
N GLY A 50 8.80 -18.60 14.11
CA GLY A 50 7.74 -18.31 13.17
C GLY A 50 7.79 -16.88 12.67
N ALA A 51 7.10 -16.63 11.56
CA ALA A 51 6.89 -15.30 11.02
C ALA A 51 5.43 -15.10 10.66
N TYR A 52 4.98 -13.87 10.80
CA TYR A 52 3.65 -13.43 10.43
C TYR A 52 3.75 -12.05 9.78
N PHE A 53 3.36 -11.96 8.51
CA PHE A 53 3.46 -10.75 7.71
C PHE A 53 2.07 -10.28 7.30
N ASP A 54 1.58 -9.25 8.00
CA ASP A 54 0.29 -8.62 7.77
C ASP A 54 0.36 -7.12 8.07
N ASP A 55 0.38 -6.29 7.05
CA ASP A 55 0.43 -4.84 7.19
C ASP A 55 -0.91 -4.20 7.62
N GLN A 56 -1.99 -4.95 7.57
CA GLN A 56 -3.30 -4.46 8.02
C GLN A 56 -3.36 -4.33 9.54
N LYS A 57 -2.52 -5.08 10.25
CA LYS A 57 -2.55 -5.16 11.71
C LYS A 57 -2.29 -3.84 12.44
N THR A 58 -1.58 -2.89 11.81
CA THR A 58 -1.36 -1.57 12.40
C THR A 58 -2.48 -0.58 12.13
N LEU A 59 -3.29 -0.82 11.10
CA LEU A 59 -4.33 0.12 10.67
C LEU A 59 -5.53 0.18 11.61
N PHE A 60 -5.86 -0.92 12.29
CA PHE A 60 -7.00 -0.94 13.22
C PHE A 60 -6.66 -0.42 14.62
N ARG A 61 -5.38 -0.19 14.91
CA ARG A 61 -4.98 0.44 16.17
C ARG A 61 -5.18 1.95 16.04
N ALA A 62 -6.03 2.49 16.88
CA ALA A 62 -6.34 3.91 16.92
C ALA A 62 -5.99 4.46 18.29
N PHE A 63 -4.70 4.71 18.50
CA PHE A 63 -4.22 5.35 19.71
C PHE A 63 -4.49 6.85 19.68
N THR A 64 -4.63 7.44 20.88
CA THR A 64 -4.79 8.88 21.05
C THR A 64 -3.88 9.33 22.17
N TYR A 65 -2.77 9.95 21.83
CA TYR A 65 -1.81 10.49 22.81
C TYR A 65 -0.92 11.55 22.18
N VAL A 66 -0.37 12.41 23.04
CA VAL A 66 0.79 13.27 22.74
C VAL A 66 1.78 13.15 23.88
N GLU A 67 3.06 12.93 23.56
CA GLU A 67 4.10 12.60 24.54
C GLU A 67 5.37 13.41 24.28
N ALA A 68 5.95 13.89 25.38
CA ALA A 68 7.32 14.34 25.43
C ALA A 68 8.24 13.17 25.76
N TRP A 69 9.33 13.05 25.03
CA TRP A 69 10.37 12.09 25.34
C TRP A 69 11.62 12.82 25.82
N SER A 70 12.07 12.47 27.04
CA SER A 70 13.31 13.00 27.62
C SER A 70 14.45 12.04 27.32
N GLY A 71 15.60 12.56 26.90
CA GLY A 71 16.81 11.77 26.66
C GLY A 71 17.42 12.02 25.27
N SER A 72 18.64 11.56 25.09
CA SER A 72 19.40 11.74 23.85
C SER A 72 19.20 10.58 22.86
N ASN A 73 18.62 9.50 23.31
CA ASN A 73 18.28 8.36 22.45
C ASN A 73 17.00 7.64 22.92
N TYR A 74 16.36 6.95 22.00
CA TYR A 74 15.08 6.26 22.22
C TYR A 74 15.14 5.21 23.34
N ALA A 75 16.27 4.49 23.47
CA ALA A 75 16.39 3.35 24.40
C ALA A 75 16.45 3.76 25.88
N THR A 76 16.89 5.00 26.17
CA THR A 76 17.02 5.54 27.54
C THR A 76 16.01 6.63 27.86
N SER A 77 15.13 6.96 26.92
CA SER A 77 14.16 8.04 27.07
C SER A 77 12.96 7.62 27.90
N VAL A 78 12.50 8.54 28.74
CA VAL A 78 11.25 8.40 29.49
C VAL A 78 10.17 9.22 28.78
N ALA A 79 9.05 8.58 28.49
CA ALA A 79 7.89 9.21 27.88
C ALA A 79 6.97 9.80 28.95
N THR A 80 6.54 11.03 28.72
CA THR A 80 5.55 11.72 29.55
C THR A 80 4.37 12.14 28.70
N THR A 81 3.19 11.59 28.96
CA THR A 81 1.94 11.93 28.25
C THR A 81 1.44 13.30 28.71
N CYS A 82 1.02 14.14 27.76
CA CYS A 82 0.47 15.47 28.00
C CYS A 82 -1.01 15.55 27.59
N LEU A 83 -1.75 16.45 28.22
CA LEU A 83 -3.12 16.79 27.81
C LEU A 83 -3.16 17.86 26.70
N SER A 84 -2.03 18.48 26.44
CA SER A 84 -1.86 19.44 25.34
C SER A 84 -0.42 19.48 24.90
N SER A 85 -0.19 19.60 23.59
CA SER A 85 1.13 19.85 23.03
C SER A 85 1.67 21.26 23.31
N GLN A 86 0.82 22.16 23.84
CA GLN A 86 1.18 23.54 24.18
C GLN A 86 1.60 23.75 25.65
N VAL A 87 1.55 22.68 26.47
CA VAL A 87 1.95 22.73 27.88
C VAL A 87 3.20 21.88 28.12
N GLU A 88 3.95 22.22 29.21
CA GLU A 88 5.13 21.44 29.58
C GLU A 88 4.76 20.02 30.08
N PRO A 89 5.57 19.00 29.79
CA PRO A 89 6.85 19.08 29.08
C PRO A 89 6.71 19.01 27.54
N CYS A 90 5.52 18.81 26.98
CA CYS A 90 5.32 18.62 25.54
C CYS A 90 5.61 19.89 24.73
N LYS A 91 5.50 21.09 25.33
CA LYS A 91 5.77 22.36 24.68
C LYS A 91 7.24 22.54 24.32
N SER A 92 8.15 22.23 25.24
CA SER A 92 9.58 22.48 25.09
C SER A 92 10.42 21.24 24.78
N THR A 93 9.79 20.07 24.65
CA THR A 93 10.54 18.84 24.40
C THR A 93 11.24 18.83 23.04
N ASN A 94 12.43 18.24 22.97
CA ASN A 94 13.14 18.00 21.74
C ASN A 94 12.55 16.83 20.92
N TYR A 95 11.86 15.90 21.58
CA TYR A 95 11.22 14.76 20.95
C TYR A 95 9.74 14.73 21.34
N LEU A 96 8.89 15.04 20.38
CA LEU A 96 7.46 14.95 20.51
C LEU A 96 6.92 13.81 19.66
N PHE A 97 6.13 12.94 20.28
CA PHE A 97 5.39 11.90 19.59
C PHE A 97 3.91 12.18 19.74
N PHE A 98 3.15 11.99 18.69
CA PHE A 98 1.71 11.93 18.79
C PHE A 98 1.13 10.88 17.84
N GLU A 99 -0.02 10.36 18.21
CA GLU A 99 -0.92 9.60 17.33
C GLU A 99 -2.35 9.99 17.66
N THR A 100 -3.18 10.20 16.65
CA THR A 100 -4.60 10.44 16.82
C THR A 100 -5.39 10.05 15.59
N PRO A 101 -6.58 9.44 15.76
CA PRO A 101 -7.56 9.33 14.69
C PRO A 101 -8.06 10.72 14.27
N LEU A 102 -8.58 10.80 13.05
CA LEU A 102 -9.28 11.98 12.53
C LEU A 102 -10.79 11.76 12.59
N SER A 103 -11.47 12.53 13.41
CA SER A 103 -12.93 12.52 13.45
C SER A 103 -13.54 13.07 12.16
N PRO A 104 -14.81 12.76 11.85
CA PRO A 104 -15.55 13.46 10.81
C PRO A 104 -15.57 14.97 11.04
N CYS A 105 -15.57 15.74 9.94
CA CYS A 105 -15.72 17.19 10.01
C CYS A 105 -17.14 17.55 10.52
N SER A 106 -17.20 18.64 11.29
CA SER A 106 -18.43 19.20 11.84
C SER A 106 -18.27 20.71 12.00
N ASP A 107 -19.31 21.40 12.43
CA ASP A 107 -19.25 22.85 12.71
C ASP A 107 -18.21 23.20 13.78
N SER A 108 -17.99 22.29 14.74
CA SER A 108 -16.99 22.43 15.79
C SER A 108 -15.61 21.89 15.41
N ARG A 109 -15.49 21.10 14.34
CA ARG A 109 -14.24 20.53 13.84
C ARG A 109 -14.09 20.79 12.35
N THR A 110 -13.44 21.87 12.02
CA THR A 110 -13.23 22.31 10.64
C THR A 110 -11.81 21.99 10.13
N ARG A 111 -10.93 21.46 10.99
CA ARG A 111 -9.53 21.12 10.69
C ARG A 111 -9.23 19.67 11.03
N ASP A 112 -8.29 19.08 10.26
CA ASP A 112 -7.76 17.74 10.49
C ASP A 112 -8.90 16.73 10.72
N CYS A 113 -9.71 16.53 9.67
CA CYS A 113 -10.94 15.76 9.78
C CYS A 113 -11.30 15.04 8.46
N VAL A 114 -12.15 14.02 8.58
CA VAL A 114 -12.76 13.31 7.44
C VAL A 114 -13.89 14.15 6.89
N VAL A 115 -13.77 14.58 5.65
CA VAL A 115 -14.81 15.38 4.96
C VAL A 115 -15.95 14.49 4.50
N SER A 116 -15.66 13.33 3.92
CA SER A 116 -16.67 12.38 3.43
C SER A 116 -16.10 10.99 3.23
N LEU A 117 -17.02 10.02 3.30
CA LEU A 117 -16.87 8.66 2.82
C LEU A 117 -17.97 8.39 1.79
N SER A 118 -17.64 7.67 0.73
CA SER A 118 -18.60 7.20 -0.28
C SER A 118 -18.20 5.81 -0.77
N GLY A 119 -19.14 5.07 -1.32
CA GLY A 119 -18.86 3.75 -1.88
C GLY A 119 -19.83 3.36 -2.98
N ARG A 120 -19.46 2.34 -3.75
CA ARG A 120 -20.26 1.74 -4.82
C ARG A 120 -19.96 0.26 -4.99
N ILE A 121 -20.85 -0.45 -5.65
CA ILE A 121 -20.65 -1.81 -6.14
C ILE A 121 -20.57 -1.76 -7.67
N GLY A 122 -19.52 -2.35 -8.25
CA GLY A 122 -19.28 -2.33 -9.71
C GLY A 122 -19.22 -0.92 -10.27
N ASP A 123 -19.92 -0.69 -11.38
CA ASP A 123 -19.94 0.58 -12.10
C ASP A 123 -21.07 1.52 -11.66
N SER A 124 -21.77 1.24 -10.55
CA SER A 124 -22.80 2.14 -10.04
C SER A 124 -22.20 3.48 -9.59
N ALA A 125 -23.06 4.51 -9.47
CA ALA A 125 -22.63 5.80 -8.94
C ALA A 125 -22.20 5.66 -7.47
N LEU A 126 -21.24 6.50 -7.04
CA LEU A 126 -20.83 6.58 -5.64
C LEU A 126 -22.01 7.06 -4.76
N GLY A 127 -22.43 6.22 -3.81
CA GLY A 127 -23.37 6.59 -2.76
C GLY A 127 -22.65 7.24 -1.59
N SER A 128 -23.12 8.39 -1.12
CA SER A 128 -22.57 9.06 0.07
C SER A 128 -22.88 8.25 1.32
N ALA A 129 -21.88 8.05 2.17
CA ALA A 129 -22.04 7.40 3.45
C ALA A 129 -22.75 8.29 4.46
N THR A 130 -23.50 7.67 5.36
CA THR A 130 -24.12 8.31 6.53
C THR A 130 -23.33 7.93 7.77
N LEU A 131 -22.91 8.92 8.56
CA LEU A 131 -22.25 8.72 9.85
C LEU A 131 -23.25 8.08 10.82
N VAL A 132 -22.85 6.96 11.44
CA VAL A 132 -23.61 6.26 12.47
C VAL A 132 -23.15 6.69 13.85
N ASP A 133 -21.83 6.69 14.09
CA ASP A 133 -21.25 6.98 15.40
C ASP A 133 -19.77 7.37 15.27
N THR A 134 -19.23 7.95 16.34
CA THR A 134 -17.79 8.16 16.55
C THR A 134 -17.34 7.36 17.77
N LEU A 135 -16.28 6.58 17.61
CA LEU A 135 -15.89 5.56 18.57
C LEU A 135 -14.51 5.84 19.15
N THR A 136 -14.38 5.71 20.46
CA THR A 136 -13.09 5.68 21.15
C THR A 136 -12.64 4.23 21.31
N SER A 137 -11.45 3.91 20.79
CA SER A 137 -10.86 2.59 20.93
C SER A 137 -10.54 2.25 22.37
N THR A 138 -10.80 0.99 22.78
CA THR A 138 -10.30 0.44 24.02
C THR A 138 -9.50 -0.81 23.68
N PHE A 139 -8.22 -0.83 24.06
CA PHE A 139 -7.36 -2.00 23.86
C PHE A 139 -7.41 -2.88 25.10
N THR A 140 -8.18 -3.95 25.03
CA THR A 140 -8.34 -4.90 26.14
C THR A 140 -7.10 -5.77 26.39
N GLN A 141 -6.13 -5.76 25.47
CA GLN A 141 -4.89 -6.54 25.55
C GLN A 141 -3.72 -5.77 26.18
N LEU A 142 -3.87 -4.49 26.47
CA LEU A 142 -2.84 -3.68 27.12
C LEU A 142 -3.05 -3.65 28.62
N SER A 143 -1.95 -3.52 29.39
CA SER A 143 -2.05 -3.22 30.83
C SER A 143 -2.81 -1.92 31.06
N ASN A 144 -3.46 -1.76 32.21
CA ASN A 144 -4.21 -0.55 32.54
C ASN A 144 -3.38 0.73 32.41
N ASP A 145 -2.08 0.68 32.72
CA ASP A 145 -1.18 1.84 32.60
C ASP A 145 -0.94 2.21 31.13
N LEU A 146 -0.78 1.23 30.25
CA LEU A 146 -0.65 1.47 28.81
C LEU A 146 -1.98 1.93 28.20
N LEU A 147 -3.12 1.41 28.67
CA LEU A 147 -4.44 1.87 28.25
C LEU A 147 -4.66 3.35 28.60
N ASN A 148 -4.29 3.74 29.79
CA ASN A 148 -4.40 5.14 30.24
C ASN A 148 -3.49 6.06 29.42
N ARG A 149 -2.30 5.59 29.05
CA ARG A 149 -1.34 6.33 28.24
C ARG A 149 -1.82 6.53 26.81
N TYR A 150 -2.34 5.49 26.16
CA TYR A 150 -2.68 5.49 24.73
C TYR A 150 -4.14 5.84 24.40
N ASN A 151 -4.91 6.32 25.36
CA ASN A 151 -6.28 6.81 25.16
C ASN A 151 -6.50 8.17 25.83
N THR A 152 -5.47 9.01 25.85
CA THR A 152 -5.53 10.32 26.49
C THR A 152 -5.88 11.38 25.43
N PRO A 153 -7.10 11.94 25.43
CA PRO A 153 -7.43 13.08 24.57
C PRO A 153 -6.52 14.27 24.86
N PHE A 154 -6.13 14.97 23.81
CA PHE A 154 -5.22 16.10 23.94
C PHE A 154 -5.60 17.27 23.02
N LYS A 155 -5.16 18.46 23.37
CA LYS A 155 -5.21 19.66 22.55
C LYS A 155 -3.93 19.78 21.72
N GLY A 156 -4.10 19.90 20.41
CA GLY A 156 -3.00 20.03 19.47
C GLY A 156 -2.36 21.43 19.44
N ASP A 157 -1.49 21.62 18.47
CA ASP A 157 -0.81 22.87 18.16
C ASP A 157 -0.69 23.03 16.64
N ILE A 158 -1.52 23.90 16.08
CA ILE A 158 -1.57 24.14 14.64
C ILE A 158 -0.22 24.62 14.10
N ALA A 159 0.49 25.46 14.85
CA ALA A 159 1.77 25.99 14.42
C ALA A 159 2.85 24.90 14.29
N ARG A 160 2.76 23.87 15.12
CA ARG A 160 3.66 22.70 15.09
C ARG A 160 3.14 21.57 14.18
N GLY A 161 1.95 21.71 13.58
CA GLY A 161 1.32 20.68 12.78
C GLY A 161 0.78 19.49 13.59
N VAL A 162 0.53 19.68 14.89
CA VAL A 162 -0.08 18.69 15.78
C VAL A 162 -1.61 18.91 15.77
N PRO A 163 -2.42 17.97 15.29
CA PRO A 163 -3.87 18.11 15.31
C PRO A 163 -4.45 17.97 16.72
N ASP A 164 -5.67 18.45 16.91
CA ASP A 164 -6.47 18.05 18.08
C ASP A 164 -6.79 16.55 18.02
N SER A 165 -6.84 15.90 19.17
CA SER A 165 -7.23 14.49 19.25
C SER A 165 -8.63 14.26 18.69
N GLY A 166 -8.82 13.10 18.05
CA GLY A 166 -10.07 12.68 17.42
C GLY A 166 -10.44 11.24 17.74
N ASN A 167 -11.49 10.78 17.10
CA ASN A 167 -12.07 9.45 17.23
C ASN A 167 -12.20 8.79 15.87
N VAL A 168 -12.26 7.46 15.82
CA VAL A 168 -12.65 6.72 14.62
C VAL A 168 -14.13 6.87 14.34
N SER A 169 -14.58 6.52 13.14
CA SER A 169 -15.97 6.72 12.73
C SER A 169 -16.60 5.47 12.13
N LEU A 170 -17.86 5.27 12.44
CA LEU A 170 -18.70 4.17 11.96
C LEU A 170 -19.73 4.70 10.97
N TRP A 171 -19.86 4.04 9.83
CA TRP A 171 -20.65 4.50 8.71
C TRP A 171 -21.56 3.43 8.14
N THR A 172 -22.64 3.84 7.48
CA THR A 172 -23.41 3.03 6.52
C THR A 172 -23.32 3.66 5.14
N ILE A 173 -23.35 2.83 4.09
CA ILE A 173 -23.32 3.30 2.71
C ILE A 173 -24.52 2.69 1.98
N PRO A 174 -25.37 3.53 1.34
CA PRO A 174 -26.54 3.03 0.62
C PRO A 174 -26.19 1.98 -0.42
N GLY A 175 -26.93 0.88 -0.44
CA GLY A 175 -26.73 -0.22 -1.39
C GLY A 175 -25.50 -1.10 -1.13
N MET A 176 -24.73 -0.85 -0.09
CA MET A 176 -23.56 -1.67 0.25
C MET A 176 -23.85 -2.54 1.47
N GLN A 177 -23.85 -3.85 1.22
CA GLN A 177 -24.06 -4.87 2.26
C GLN A 177 -22.93 -5.91 2.18
N HIS A 178 -22.46 -6.37 3.32
CA HIS A 178 -21.54 -7.48 3.47
C HIS A 178 -22.18 -8.57 4.36
N GLN A 179 -21.53 -9.72 4.50
CA GLN A 179 -22.13 -10.84 5.25
C GLN A 179 -22.44 -10.54 6.73
N GLY A 180 -21.70 -9.61 7.36
CA GLY A 180 -21.93 -9.19 8.74
C GLY A 180 -22.87 -7.98 8.89
N GLY A 181 -23.49 -7.50 7.82
CA GLY A 181 -24.39 -6.34 7.84
C GLY A 181 -24.00 -5.21 6.89
N ASN A 182 -24.19 -3.97 7.32
CA ASN A 182 -23.98 -2.77 6.49
C ASN A 182 -23.07 -1.72 7.15
N LEU A 183 -22.35 -2.09 8.21
CA LEU A 183 -21.48 -1.17 8.94
C LEU A 183 -20.07 -1.17 8.39
N PHE A 184 -19.50 0.01 8.25
CA PHE A 184 -18.13 0.24 7.83
C PHE A 184 -17.40 1.11 8.85
N LEU A 185 -16.29 0.61 9.39
CA LEU A 185 -15.43 1.31 10.34
C LEU A 185 -14.31 2.00 9.58
N LEU A 186 -14.22 3.32 9.67
CA LEU A 186 -13.15 4.12 9.07
C LEU A 186 -12.17 4.56 10.17
N ILE A 187 -10.90 4.21 10.01
CA ILE A 187 -9.80 4.53 10.92
C ILE A 187 -8.76 5.35 10.17
N PRO A 188 -8.93 6.66 10.03
CA PRO A 188 -7.91 7.56 9.55
C PRO A 188 -7.12 8.08 10.75
N LYS A 189 -5.80 7.98 10.71
CA LYS A 189 -4.96 8.46 11.79
C LYS A 189 -3.75 9.25 11.28
N LEU A 190 -3.43 10.30 12.01
CA LEU A 190 -2.18 11.02 11.89
C LEU A 190 -1.25 10.62 13.03
N ASN A 191 0.01 10.37 12.70
CA ASN A 191 1.04 10.19 13.69
C ASN A 191 2.35 10.85 13.24
N ALA A 192 3.17 11.25 14.18
CA ALA A 192 4.51 11.75 13.89
C ALA A 192 5.43 11.60 15.10
N GLN A 193 6.71 11.52 14.78
CA GLN A 193 7.82 11.71 15.69
C GLN A 193 8.57 12.96 15.26
N PHE A 194 8.48 14.02 16.06
CA PHE A 194 9.21 15.25 15.81
C PHE A 194 10.53 15.25 16.59
N GLN A 195 11.61 15.44 15.87
CA GLN A 195 12.94 15.61 16.44
C GLN A 195 13.35 17.07 16.19
N ASN A 196 13.48 17.85 17.27
CA ASN A 196 13.72 19.30 17.30
C ASN A 196 12.57 20.18 16.79
N ALA A 197 12.30 21.23 17.53
CA ALA A 197 11.25 22.20 17.23
C ALA A 197 11.49 23.03 15.95
N ALA A 198 12.66 22.92 15.31
CA ALA A 198 13.08 23.75 14.18
C ALA A 198 13.01 23.05 12.81
N GLY A 199 12.70 21.75 12.75
CA GLY A 199 12.65 20.99 11.49
C GLY A 199 11.29 21.04 10.81
N THR A 200 11.25 20.71 9.52
CA THR A 200 10.02 20.38 8.80
C THR A 200 9.46 19.09 9.38
N ASN A 201 8.51 19.21 10.27
CA ASN A 201 7.87 18.07 10.91
C ASN A 201 6.92 17.41 9.90
N LEU A 202 7.28 16.21 9.43
CA LEU A 202 6.43 15.41 8.56
C LEU A 202 5.61 14.42 9.39
N SER A 203 4.31 14.40 9.14
CA SER A 203 3.39 13.44 9.74
C SER A 203 3.11 12.30 8.76
N THR A 204 2.80 11.13 9.27
CA THR A 204 2.24 10.03 8.50
C THR A 204 0.73 10.03 8.60
N LEU A 205 0.07 9.75 7.49
CA LEU A 205 -1.37 9.57 7.40
C LEU A 205 -1.65 8.11 7.01
N ASP A 206 -2.24 7.36 7.93
CA ASP A 206 -2.70 5.99 7.72
C ASP A 206 -4.22 5.95 7.68
N VAL A 207 -4.81 5.28 6.71
CA VAL A 207 -6.26 5.14 6.58
C VAL A 207 -6.63 3.70 6.30
N GLY A 208 -7.45 3.12 7.17
CA GLY A 208 -8.05 1.81 6.99
C GLY A 208 -9.57 1.91 6.99
N LEU A 209 -10.22 1.25 6.03
CA LEU A 209 -11.65 1.02 6.01
C LEU A 209 -11.91 -0.48 6.21
N PHE A 210 -12.91 -0.82 7.00
CA PHE A 210 -13.21 -2.20 7.36
C PHE A 210 -14.72 -2.43 7.37
N ALA A 211 -15.16 -3.49 6.72
CA ALA A 211 -16.52 -4.00 6.87
C ALA A 211 -16.63 -4.69 8.23
N VAL A 212 -17.58 -4.30 9.06
CA VAL A 212 -17.67 -4.78 10.44
C VAL A 212 -19.09 -5.13 10.86
N SER A 213 -19.22 -6.10 11.77
CA SER A 213 -20.44 -6.28 12.57
C SER A 213 -20.17 -5.89 14.01
N LYS A 214 -21.19 -5.43 14.70
CA LYS A 214 -21.16 -4.98 16.08
C LYS A 214 -21.87 -5.99 16.99
N ILE A 215 -21.20 -6.40 18.08
CA ILE A 215 -21.77 -7.23 19.14
C ILE A 215 -21.41 -6.64 20.50
N PRO A 216 -22.22 -6.85 21.57
CA PRO A 216 -21.83 -6.44 22.92
C PRO A 216 -20.52 -7.11 23.35
N VAL A 217 -19.65 -6.37 24.04
CA VAL A 217 -18.36 -6.89 24.53
C VAL A 217 -18.54 -7.91 25.67
N ALA A 218 -19.67 -7.87 26.37
CA ALA A 218 -19.95 -8.76 27.48
C ALA A 218 -19.96 -10.23 27.02
N GLY A 219 -19.12 -11.06 27.64
CA GLY A 219 -18.99 -12.49 27.33
C GLY A 219 -18.14 -12.80 26.08
N VAL A 220 -17.56 -11.81 25.43
CA VAL A 220 -16.67 -11.98 24.28
C VAL A 220 -15.21 -12.02 24.77
N GLN A 221 -14.43 -12.97 24.24
CA GLN A 221 -13.00 -12.99 24.49
C GLN A 221 -12.36 -11.77 23.78
N PRO A 222 -11.58 -10.95 24.50
CA PRO A 222 -11.04 -9.70 23.94
C PRO A 222 -10.19 -9.87 22.68
N ASP A 223 -9.49 -10.97 22.57
CA ASP A 223 -8.62 -11.32 21.43
C ASP A 223 -9.41 -11.72 20.15
N THR A 224 -10.72 -11.92 20.27
CA THR A 224 -11.59 -12.21 19.14
C THR A 224 -12.22 -10.96 18.52
N CYS A 225 -12.02 -9.79 19.13
CA CYS A 225 -12.49 -8.52 18.59
C CYS A 225 -11.42 -7.92 17.66
N PHE A 226 -11.83 -7.56 16.46
CA PHE A 226 -11.00 -6.78 15.54
C PHE A 226 -10.74 -5.36 16.08
N PHE A 227 -11.80 -4.72 16.56
CA PHE A 227 -11.80 -3.42 17.20
C PHE A 227 -12.78 -3.46 18.38
N SER A 228 -12.48 -2.76 19.45
CA SER A 228 -13.35 -2.72 20.64
C SER A 228 -13.50 -1.32 21.22
N THR A 229 -14.66 -1.07 21.79
CA THR A 229 -14.95 0.04 22.68
C THR A 229 -15.25 -0.51 24.09
N LYS A 230 -15.59 0.35 25.04
CA LYS A 230 -15.98 -0.09 26.38
C LYS A 230 -17.21 -1.03 26.38
N THR A 231 -18.08 -0.91 25.40
CA THR A 231 -19.38 -1.61 25.35
C THR A 231 -19.47 -2.63 24.23
N ASP A 232 -18.70 -2.44 23.15
CA ASP A 232 -18.91 -3.14 21.91
C ASP A 232 -17.62 -3.77 21.36
N CYS A 233 -17.79 -4.93 20.77
CA CYS A 233 -16.81 -5.68 20.02
C CYS A 233 -17.21 -5.64 18.54
N TYR A 234 -16.27 -5.30 17.69
CA TYR A 234 -16.45 -5.26 16.24
C TYR A 234 -15.69 -6.41 15.62
N LYS A 235 -16.39 -7.22 14.84
CA LYS A 235 -15.80 -8.30 14.04
C LYS A 235 -15.61 -7.84 12.61
N ARG A 236 -14.47 -8.17 12.00
CA ARG A 236 -14.19 -7.85 10.60
C ARG A 236 -14.85 -8.87 9.67
N TRP A 237 -15.28 -8.40 8.51
CA TRP A 237 -15.88 -9.17 7.44
C TRP A 237 -15.23 -8.86 6.09
N PRO A 238 -15.29 -9.76 5.12
CA PRO A 238 -14.94 -9.45 3.75
C PRO A 238 -15.78 -8.30 3.22
N PHE A 239 -15.16 -7.45 2.42
CA PHE A 239 -15.90 -6.45 1.67
C PHE A 239 -16.84 -7.10 0.65
N PRO A 240 -17.93 -6.41 0.28
CA PRO A 240 -18.75 -6.85 -0.85
C PRO A 240 -17.90 -6.99 -2.13
N GLN A 241 -18.25 -7.95 -2.95
CA GLN A 241 -17.56 -8.17 -4.21
C GLN A 241 -17.68 -6.94 -5.12
N ASN A 242 -16.61 -6.57 -5.82
CA ASN A 242 -16.52 -5.40 -6.68
C ASN A 242 -16.81 -4.06 -5.97
N ALA A 243 -16.62 -3.99 -4.67
CA ALA A 243 -16.76 -2.75 -3.91
C ALA A 243 -15.63 -1.78 -4.24
N ALA A 244 -15.98 -0.49 -4.34
CA ALA A 244 -15.03 0.61 -4.42
C ALA A 244 -15.45 1.71 -3.43
N PHE A 245 -14.46 2.39 -2.87
CA PHE A 245 -14.69 3.45 -1.89
C PHE A 245 -13.91 4.70 -2.24
N LYS A 246 -14.40 5.82 -1.77
CA LYS A 246 -13.75 7.12 -1.82
C LYS A 246 -13.75 7.76 -0.44
N VAL A 247 -12.59 8.20 0.01
CA VAL A 247 -12.41 8.98 1.24
C VAL A 247 -11.87 10.35 0.88
N SER A 248 -12.44 11.38 1.49
CA SER A 248 -11.96 12.76 1.42
C SER A 248 -11.53 13.20 2.81
N ILE A 249 -10.27 13.63 2.96
CA ILE A 249 -9.69 14.05 4.23
C ILE A 249 -9.06 15.42 4.02
N LYS A 250 -9.25 16.34 4.95
CA LYS A 250 -8.48 17.56 5.00
C LYS A 250 -7.59 17.60 6.23
N THR A 251 -6.36 18.10 6.05
CA THR A 251 -5.37 18.21 7.12
C THR A 251 -4.48 19.42 6.94
N GLY A 252 -4.15 20.08 8.06
CA GLY A 252 -3.15 21.12 8.15
C GLY A 252 -1.74 20.58 8.43
N ALA A 253 -1.63 19.30 8.80
CA ALA A 253 -0.34 18.66 9.01
C ALA A 253 0.42 18.52 7.68
N LYS A 254 1.74 18.75 7.70
CA LYS A 254 2.60 18.38 6.57
C LYS A 254 2.77 16.87 6.57
N ILE A 255 2.22 16.21 5.57
CA ILE A 255 2.35 14.77 5.42
C ILE A 255 3.47 14.42 4.45
N VAL A 256 4.00 13.20 4.57
CA VAL A 256 4.89 12.61 3.58
C VAL A 256 4.18 12.52 2.23
N GLY A 257 4.86 12.91 1.16
CA GLY A 257 4.24 13.09 -0.17
C GLY A 257 3.86 11.81 -0.91
N TRP A 258 4.34 10.64 -0.48
CA TRP A 258 4.08 9.35 -1.12
C TRP A 258 3.15 8.48 -0.30
N PHE A 259 2.21 7.83 -1.01
CA PHE A 259 1.32 6.84 -0.43
C PHE A 259 1.62 5.43 -0.96
N HIS A 260 1.40 4.46 -0.12
CA HIS A 260 1.22 3.06 -0.49
C HIS A 260 -0.22 2.65 -0.19
N GLY A 261 -0.90 2.03 -1.16
CA GLY A 261 -2.29 1.60 -1.03
C GLY A 261 -2.48 0.09 -1.15
N ARG A 262 -3.39 -0.44 -0.32
CA ARG A 262 -4.00 -1.75 -0.45
C ARG A 262 -5.39 -1.58 -1.04
N LEU A 263 -5.40 -1.14 -2.26
CA LEU A 263 -6.58 -0.95 -3.11
C LEU A 263 -6.12 -1.08 -4.56
N SER A 264 -7.02 -1.18 -5.50
CA SER A 264 -6.69 -1.25 -6.92
C SER A 264 -7.32 -0.10 -7.69
N THR A 265 -6.73 0.23 -8.85
CA THR A 265 -7.18 1.31 -9.73
C THR A 265 -7.36 2.64 -8.99
N PRO A 266 -6.28 3.17 -8.35
CA PRO A 266 -6.36 4.37 -7.53
C PRO A 266 -6.68 5.62 -8.37
N GLU A 267 -7.64 6.40 -7.89
CA GLU A 267 -7.85 7.78 -8.29
C GLU A 267 -7.47 8.67 -7.11
N ILE A 268 -6.49 9.53 -7.30
CA ILE A 268 -5.99 10.43 -6.26
C ILE A 268 -6.01 11.86 -6.74
N SER A 269 -6.40 12.77 -5.86
CA SER A 269 -6.26 14.21 -6.06
C SER A 269 -5.92 14.89 -4.74
N SER A 270 -5.20 15.99 -4.83
CA SER A 270 -4.92 16.86 -3.68
C SER A 270 -5.07 18.31 -4.09
N GLU A 271 -5.60 19.10 -3.17
CA GLU A 271 -5.84 20.52 -3.37
C GLU A 271 -5.45 21.30 -2.11
N LYS A 272 -4.73 22.40 -2.28
CA LYS A 272 -4.41 23.35 -1.20
C LYS A 272 -5.59 24.27 -1.00
N LEU A 273 -6.16 24.26 0.19
CA LEU A 273 -7.30 25.12 0.55
C LEU A 273 -6.84 26.51 1.01
N SER A 274 -7.75 27.48 0.95
CA SER A 274 -7.50 28.86 1.35
C SER A 274 -7.17 29.03 2.85
N ASP A 275 -7.59 28.09 3.69
CA ASP A 275 -7.31 28.06 5.13
C ASP A 275 -5.96 27.39 5.47
N GLY A 276 -5.15 27.09 4.46
CA GLY A 276 -3.84 26.47 4.59
C GLY A 276 -3.85 24.95 4.77
N GLN A 277 -5.00 24.31 4.79
CA GLN A 277 -5.10 22.86 4.82
C GLN A 277 -4.94 22.25 3.42
N THR A 278 -4.66 20.96 3.35
CA THR A 278 -4.69 20.17 2.10
C THR A 278 -5.89 19.24 2.13
N LEU A 279 -6.75 19.31 1.11
CA LEU A 279 -7.79 18.32 0.84
C LEU A 279 -7.20 17.20 0.02
N ILE A 280 -7.35 15.98 0.49
CA ILE A 280 -6.86 14.77 -0.17
C ILE A 280 -8.06 13.88 -0.45
N ASN A 281 -8.22 13.48 -1.72
CA ASN A 281 -9.24 12.53 -2.14
C ASN A 281 -8.56 11.28 -2.69
N ILE A 282 -8.95 10.13 -2.18
CA ILE A 282 -8.48 8.83 -2.65
C ILE A 282 -9.69 7.94 -2.88
N GLU A 283 -9.81 7.45 -4.11
CA GLU A 283 -10.80 6.46 -4.52
C GLU A 283 -10.09 5.22 -5.06
N GLY A 284 -10.68 4.04 -4.89
CA GLY A 284 -10.18 2.80 -5.46
C GLY A 284 -11.06 1.62 -5.12
N SER A 285 -10.86 0.54 -5.84
CA SER A 285 -11.57 -0.73 -5.62
C SER A 285 -10.88 -1.55 -4.53
N VAL A 286 -11.65 -2.36 -3.83
CA VAL A 286 -11.15 -3.36 -2.89
C VAL A 286 -10.18 -4.30 -3.61
N THR A 287 -9.14 -4.69 -2.92
CA THR A 287 -8.19 -5.71 -3.38
C THR A 287 -8.06 -6.82 -2.34
N THR A 288 -7.53 -7.96 -2.74
CA THR A 288 -7.25 -9.08 -1.84
C THR A 288 -5.75 -9.20 -1.67
N VAL A 289 -5.27 -9.16 -0.43
CA VAL A 289 -3.86 -9.24 -0.07
C VAL A 289 -3.62 -10.55 0.69
N PRO A 290 -2.63 -11.35 0.32
CA PRO A 290 -2.26 -12.53 1.07
C PRO A 290 -1.58 -12.16 2.39
N ILE A 291 -1.70 -13.05 3.35
CA ILE A 291 -0.97 -13.02 4.61
C ILE A 291 0.00 -14.19 4.59
N LEU A 292 1.27 -13.94 4.85
CA LEU A 292 2.25 -14.98 5.05
C LEU A 292 2.34 -15.28 6.54
N ALA A 293 2.19 -16.56 6.90
CA ALA A 293 2.49 -17.07 8.23
C ALA A 293 3.14 -18.43 8.11
N ALA A 294 4.24 -18.64 8.81
CA ALA A 294 4.97 -19.89 8.78
C ALA A 294 5.62 -20.18 10.14
N TRP A 295 5.77 -21.46 10.44
CA TRP A 295 6.45 -21.98 11.61
C TRP A 295 7.38 -23.12 11.23
N ALA A 296 8.57 -23.14 11.80
CA ALA A 296 9.47 -24.27 11.66
C ALA A 296 10.23 -24.51 12.98
N LYS A 297 10.68 -25.74 13.19
CA LYS A 297 11.64 -26.04 14.26
C LYS A 297 12.94 -25.30 13.98
N ASN A 298 13.58 -24.79 15.02
CA ASN A 298 14.85 -24.07 14.85
C ASN A 298 15.92 -24.92 14.15
N THR A 299 15.86 -26.25 14.31
CA THR A 299 16.74 -27.21 13.63
C THR A 299 16.41 -27.44 12.16
N GLU A 300 15.20 -27.08 11.73
CA GLU A 300 14.71 -27.25 10.36
C GLU A 300 14.73 -25.94 9.55
N LEU A 301 15.06 -24.81 10.21
CA LEU A 301 15.18 -23.53 9.52
C LEU A 301 16.31 -23.55 8.51
N PRO A 302 16.13 -22.92 7.33
CA PRO A 302 17.25 -22.64 6.42
C PRO A 302 18.40 -21.96 7.17
N SER A 303 19.63 -22.43 6.98
CA SER A 303 20.81 -21.94 7.73
C SER A 303 20.96 -20.42 7.63
N LYS A 304 20.74 -19.84 6.45
CA LYS A 304 20.79 -18.39 6.23
C LYS A 304 19.72 -17.65 7.05
N LEU A 305 18.47 -18.13 7.06
CA LEU A 305 17.40 -17.54 7.86
C LEU A 305 17.73 -17.61 9.36
N ASN A 306 18.23 -18.75 9.81
CA ASN A 306 18.65 -18.93 11.20
C ASN A 306 19.76 -17.95 11.59
N THR A 307 20.77 -17.75 10.73
CA THR A 307 21.84 -16.76 10.94
C THR A 307 21.26 -15.33 11.03
N MET A 308 20.41 -14.92 10.11
CA MET A 308 19.80 -13.59 10.11
C MET A 308 18.99 -13.33 11.38
N ILE A 309 18.23 -14.32 11.85
CA ILE A 309 17.46 -14.22 13.11
C ILE A 309 18.41 -14.07 14.31
N GLN A 310 19.52 -14.82 14.34
CA GLN A 310 20.50 -14.72 15.43
C GLN A 310 21.20 -13.37 15.45
N GLU A 311 21.68 -12.91 14.29
CA GLU A 311 22.36 -11.61 14.16
C GLU A 311 21.47 -10.47 14.62
N GLU A 312 20.20 -10.45 14.21
CA GLU A 312 19.25 -9.44 14.65
C GLU A 312 19.01 -9.50 16.17
N PHE A 313 18.88 -10.71 16.73
CA PHE A 313 18.73 -10.89 18.16
C PHE A 313 19.92 -10.32 18.94
N VAL A 314 21.15 -10.62 18.50
CA VAL A 314 22.39 -10.13 19.14
C VAL A 314 22.52 -8.61 19.00
N GLN A 315 22.27 -8.06 17.80
CA GLN A 315 22.35 -6.61 17.55
C GLN A 315 21.41 -5.80 18.42
N ARG A 316 20.28 -6.39 18.83
CA ARG A 316 19.28 -5.76 19.70
C ARG A 316 19.50 -6.03 21.19
N GLY A 317 20.70 -6.43 21.59
CA GLY A 317 21.03 -6.67 22.99
C GLY A 317 20.22 -7.80 23.62
N ASN A 318 20.00 -8.88 22.88
CA ASN A 318 19.15 -10.01 23.25
C ASN A 318 17.68 -9.62 23.51
N GLN A 319 17.22 -8.52 22.91
CA GLN A 319 15.83 -8.11 22.89
C GLN A 319 15.31 -8.05 21.47
N PHE A 320 14.25 -8.75 21.17
CA PHE A 320 13.52 -8.52 19.93
C PHE A 320 12.60 -7.31 20.14
N ALA A 321 13.06 -6.13 19.82
CA ALA A 321 12.27 -4.93 20.01
C ALA A 321 11.19 -4.79 18.90
N GLY A 322 9.94 -4.79 19.31
CA GLY A 322 8.82 -4.21 18.56
C GLY A 322 8.19 -5.04 17.46
N VAL A 323 8.78 -6.17 17.06
CA VAL A 323 8.34 -6.93 15.87
C VAL A 323 8.13 -8.41 16.18
N ALA A 324 8.50 -8.87 17.36
CA ALA A 324 8.37 -10.26 17.74
C ALA A 324 7.40 -10.45 18.91
N TYR A 325 6.40 -11.29 18.71
CA TYR A 325 5.63 -11.83 19.83
C TYR A 325 6.35 -13.06 20.37
N TYR A 326 6.72 -12.99 21.64
CA TYR A 326 7.23 -14.13 22.35
C TYR A 326 6.09 -14.92 22.98
N LEU A 327 5.99 -16.15 22.56
CA LEU A 327 5.30 -17.17 23.34
C LEU A 327 6.37 -17.99 24.07
N GLY A 328 7.06 -17.37 25.04
CA GLY A 328 8.14 -17.99 25.78
C GLY A 328 9.16 -16.99 26.32
N ASN A 329 10.29 -17.47 26.81
CA ASN A 329 11.37 -16.62 27.32
C ASN A 329 12.17 -16.01 26.16
N PRO A 330 12.20 -14.68 25.98
CA PRO A 330 12.89 -14.03 24.87
C PRO A 330 14.42 -14.22 24.88
N SER A 331 15.01 -14.52 26.03
CA SER A 331 16.44 -14.79 26.15
C SER A 331 16.82 -16.25 25.87
N ASP A 332 15.85 -17.13 25.72
CA ASP A 332 16.07 -18.56 25.47
C ASP A 332 15.36 -18.99 24.17
N ARG A 333 16.12 -19.17 23.09
CA ARG A 333 15.61 -19.68 21.81
C ARG A 333 15.15 -21.13 21.83
N SER A 334 15.29 -21.83 22.93
CA SER A 334 14.62 -23.11 23.12
C SER A 334 13.10 -22.95 23.19
N THR A 335 12.63 -21.74 23.47
CA THR A 335 11.23 -21.35 23.49
C THR A 335 10.82 -20.70 22.17
N GLN A 336 9.52 -20.56 21.94
CA GLN A 336 8.96 -20.14 20.68
C GLN A 336 9.16 -18.64 20.45
N ALA A 337 9.66 -18.25 19.28
CA ALA A 337 9.72 -16.87 18.83
C ALA A 337 8.88 -16.68 17.56
N VAL A 338 7.94 -15.75 17.59
CA VAL A 338 7.23 -15.30 16.39
C VAL A 338 7.76 -13.94 15.99
N MET A 339 8.18 -13.82 14.76
CA MET A 339 8.41 -12.53 14.14
C MET A 339 7.08 -12.01 13.58
N ASP A 340 6.57 -10.96 14.19
CA ASP A 340 5.35 -10.28 13.73
C ASP A 340 5.75 -9.02 12.95
N GLU A 341 5.90 -9.16 11.65
CA GLU A 341 6.18 -8.04 10.77
C GLU A 341 4.88 -7.34 10.40
N ARG A 342 4.52 -6.34 11.18
CA ARG A 342 3.29 -5.54 10.98
C ARG A 342 3.42 -4.48 9.91
N ASN A 343 4.62 -4.23 9.44
CA ASN A 343 4.89 -3.23 8.42
C ASN A 343 5.77 -3.84 7.33
N PRO A 344 5.19 -4.43 6.28
CA PRO A 344 5.94 -5.05 5.21
C PRO A 344 6.62 -4.05 4.27
N SER A 345 6.85 -2.81 4.70
CA SER A 345 7.68 -1.86 4.01
C SER A 345 9.13 -2.06 4.40
N PHE A 346 9.88 -2.82 3.61
CA PHE A 346 11.16 -3.36 4.00
C PHE A 346 12.36 -2.67 3.35
N ASN A 347 13.48 -2.65 4.07
CA ASN A 347 14.80 -2.54 3.46
C ASN A 347 15.18 -3.89 2.80
N ASP A 348 16.29 -3.92 2.08
CA ASP A 348 16.69 -5.11 1.33
C ASP A 348 16.90 -6.34 2.21
N ASN A 349 17.42 -6.18 3.44
CA ASN A 349 17.61 -7.29 4.39
C ASN A 349 16.30 -7.92 4.83
N PHE A 350 15.28 -7.10 5.10
CA PHE A 350 13.94 -7.59 5.42
C PHE A 350 13.32 -8.34 4.26
N PHE A 351 13.48 -7.81 3.04
CA PHE A 351 12.94 -8.45 1.86
C PHE A 351 13.57 -9.83 1.61
N GLU A 352 14.88 -9.94 1.83
CA GLU A 352 15.58 -11.22 1.74
C GLU A 352 15.09 -12.22 2.79
N ARG A 353 14.95 -11.79 4.04
CA ARG A 353 14.38 -12.61 5.13
C ARG A 353 12.94 -13.04 4.83
N TYR A 354 12.14 -12.13 4.28
CA TYR A 354 10.79 -12.44 3.85
C TYR A 354 10.78 -13.59 2.83
N MET A 355 11.64 -13.55 1.81
CA MET A 355 11.72 -14.61 0.80
C MET A 355 12.12 -15.96 1.40
N LEU A 356 13.00 -15.98 2.39
CA LEU A 356 13.34 -17.22 3.11
C LEU A 356 12.15 -17.77 3.91
N TRP A 357 11.29 -16.91 4.45
CA TRP A 357 10.05 -17.33 5.08
C TRP A 357 8.99 -17.80 4.08
N VAL A 358 8.97 -17.25 2.88
CA VAL A 358 8.14 -17.77 1.78
C VAL A 358 8.49 -19.22 1.47
N ASP A 359 9.79 -19.56 1.43
CA ASP A 359 10.25 -20.94 1.25
C ASP A 359 9.80 -21.87 2.40
N VAL A 360 9.91 -21.41 3.66
CA VAL A 360 9.41 -22.14 4.83
C VAL A 360 7.90 -22.39 4.75
N ALA A 361 7.15 -21.41 4.26
CA ALA A 361 5.71 -21.51 4.01
C ALA A 361 5.36 -22.36 2.76
N LYS A 362 6.37 -22.92 2.06
CA LYS A 362 6.18 -23.67 0.81
C LYS A 362 5.46 -22.84 -0.26
N ASP A 363 5.84 -21.58 -0.35
CA ASP A 363 5.33 -20.63 -1.34
C ASP A 363 3.79 -20.50 -1.36
N LYS A 364 3.17 -20.67 -0.19
CA LYS A 364 1.73 -20.63 -0.01
C LYS A 364 1.34 -19.63 1.07
N ALA A 365 0.33 -18.80 0.78
CA ALA A 365 -0.25 -17.89 1.77
C ALA A 365 -0.99 -18.67 2.88
N TYR A 366 -0.91 -18.16 4.09
CA TYR A 366 -1.69 -18.64 5.23
C TYR A 366 -3.18 -18.26 5.09
N ALA A 367 -3.42 -17.02 4.71
CA ALA A 367 -4.73 -16.42 4.54
C ALA A 367 -4.71 -15.42 3.37
N SER A 368 -5.90 -14.99 2.95
CA SER A 368 -6.06 -13.91 1.97
C SER A 368 -7.20 -13.02 2.45
N VAL A 369 -6.91 -11.74 2.69
CA VAL A 369 -7.88 -10.80 3.24
C VAL A 369 -8.28 -9.75 2.22
N SER A 370 -9.57 -9.45 2.15
CA SER A 370 -10.07 -8.32 1.38
C SER A 370 -9.75 -7.02 2.10
N THR A 371 -9.26 -6.02 1.40
CA THR A 371 -8.74 -4.81 2.04
C THR A 371 -8.98 -3.56 1.20
N TRP A 372 -9.14 -2.45 1.89
CA TRP A 372 -9.12 -1.11 1.35
C TRP A 372 -8.44 -0.19 2.35
N SER A 373 -7.22 0.21 2.03
CA SER A 373 -6.43 1.06 2.91
C SER A 373 -5.33 1.78 2.15
N PHE A 374 -4.80 2.84 2.75
CA PHE A 374 -3.59 3.50 2.28
C PHE A 374 -2.83 4.11 3.45
N ARG A 375 -1.53 4.30 3.26
CA ARG A 375 -0.65 4.96 4.21
C ARG A 375 0.42 5.79 3.51
N THR A 376 0.90 6.83 4.16
CA THR A 376 2.08 7.56 3.70
C THR A 376 3.34 6.76 4.00
N MET A 377 4.35 6.89 3.15
CA MET A 377 5.64 6.22 3.29
C MET A 377 6.69 7.23 3.79
N GLU A 378 7.38 6.89 4.85
CA GLU A 378 8.30 7.81 5.55
C GLU A 378 9.55 8.20 4.74
N ASN A 379 9.96 7.36 3.78
CA ASN A 379 11.19 7.57 3.05
C ASN A 379 10.95 8.13 1.65
N THR A 380 11.20 9.41 1.46
CA THR A 380 11.06 10.09 0.16
C THR A 380 12.32 10.08 -0.69
N GLN A 381 13.45 9.64 -0.16
CA GLN A 381 14.76 9.40 -0.80
C GLN A 381 15.06 10.23 -2.07
N GLY A 382 15.38 11.51 -1.89
CA GLY A 382 15.87 12.36 -2.98
C GLY A 382 14.80 12.99 -3.87
N TYR A 383 13.52 12.71 -3.62
CA TYR A 383 12.41 13.34 -4.37
C TYR A 383 11.89 14.63 -3.73
N GLU A 384 12.42 15.03 -2.57
CA GLU A 384 11.96 16.20 -1.81
C GLU A 384 11.96 17.46 -2.66
N LYS A 385 12.96 17.63 -3.52
CA LYS A 385 13.08 18.78 -4.44
C LYS A 385 11.95 18.83 -5.48
N CYS A 386 11.38 17.67 -5.82
CA CYS A 386 10.32 17.55 -6.82
C CYS A 386 8.92 17.60 -6.22
N ILE A 387 8.77 17.29 -4.93
CA ILE A 387 7.45 17.27 -4.27
C ILE A 387 6.95 18.70 -4.00
N GLY A 388 7.84 19.60 -3.60
CA GLY A 388 7.51 20.99 -3.22
C GLY A 388 6.51 21.07 -2.07
N ASP A 389 5.86 22.22 -1.91
CA ASP A 389 4.87 22.46 -0.84
C ASP A 389 3.48 21.87 -1.10
N SER A 390 3.28 21.19 -2.20
CA SER A 390 1.95 20.70 -2.64
C SER A 390 1.49 19.41 -1.93
N GLY A 391 2.30 18.86 -1.05
CA GLY A 391 1.91 17.83 -0.09
C GLY A 391 1.85 16.41 -0.63
N VAL A 392 1.29 16.14 -1.82
CA VAL A 392 1.10 14.79 -2.36
C VAL A 392 1.82 14.64 -3.70
N ALA A 393 2.73 13.69 -3.79
CA ALA A 393 3.50 13.41 -5.01
C ALA A 393 2.95 12.23 -5.80
N GLY A 394 2.55 11.16 -5.12
CA GLY A 394 2.07 9.97 -5.77
C GLY A 394 1.61 8.88 -4.82
N MET A 395 1.09 7.82 -5.41
CA MET A 395 0.64 6.61 -4.74
C MET A 395 1.06 5.39 -5.54
N VAL A 396 1.59 4.39 -4.85
CA VAL A 396 1.74 3.03 -5.37
C VAL A 396 0.71 2.14 -4.71
N THR A 397 0.03 1.30 -5.48
CA THR A 397 -0.82 0.27 -4.92
C THR A 397 -0.43 -1.10 -5.45
N THR A 398 -0.54 -2.12 -4.62
CA THR A 398 -0.27 -3.51 -4.98
C THR A 398 -1.03 -4.45 -4.07
N ASN A 399 -1.33 -5.64 -4.59
CA ASN A 399 -1.87 -6.74 -3.80
C ASN A 399 -0.79 -7.73 -3.35
N SER A 400 0.50 -7.39 -3.45
CA SER A 400 1.60 -8.19 -2.90
C SER A 400 1.54 -8.24 -1.38
N ASN A 401 2.05 -9.29 -0.75
CA ASN A 401 2.16 -9.32 0.72
C ASN A 401 3.27 -8.38 1.22
N ALA A 402 4.42 -8.34 0.54
CA ALA A 402 5.55 -7.50 0.88
C ALA A 402 5.92 -6.55 -0.27
N TYR A 403 6.52 -5.40 0.07
CA TYR A 403 6.97 -4.38 -0.88
C TYR A 403 8.13 -3.57 -0.28
N ILE A 404 8.93 -2.93 -1.13
CA ILE A 404 10.01 -2.04 -0.66
C ILE A 404 9.41 -0.75 -0.10
N ALA A 405 9.92 -0.32 1.05
CA ALA A 405 9.53 0.93 1.69
C ALA A 405 9.86 2.15 0.81
N GLY A 406 8.97 3.12 0.81
CA GLY A 406 9.15 4.41 0.14
C GLY A 406 8.63 4.45 -1.30
N PRO A 407 8.89 5.56 -2.00
CA PRO A 407 8.51 5.71 -3.40
C PRO A 407 9.33 4.79 -4.30
N PRO A 408 8.89 4.56 -5.55
CA PRO A 408 9.70 3.86 -6.53
C PRO A 408 11.08 4.52 -6.66
N LYS A 409 12.14 3.73 -6.62
CA LYS A 409 13.51 4.22 -6.78
C LYS A 409 13.79 4.56 -8.25
N PHE A 410 14.45 5.69 -8.48
CA PHE A 410 14.94 6.04 -9.81
C PHE A 410 16.30 5.41 -10.05
N GLU A 411 16.35 4.37 -10.87
CA GLU A 411 17.55 3.62 -11.19
C GLU A 411 17.62 3.36 -12.70
N ASP A 412 18.76 3.64 -13.32
CA ASP A 412 19.01 3.40 -14.76
C ASP A 412 17.93 3.98 -15.69
N GLY A 413 17.39 5.16 -15.35
CA GLY A 413 16.34 5.80 -16.13
C GLY A 413 14.94 5.19 -15.95
N ASN A 414 14.74 4.37 -14.92
CA ASN A 414 13.47 3.73 -14.60
C ASN A 414 13.05 4.02 -13.16
N LEU A 415 11.73 4.05 -12.90
CA LEU A 415 11.20 3.90 -11.55
C LEU A 415 11.08 2.40 -11.24
N ALA A 416 11.91 1.91 -10.34
CA ALA A 416 11.93 0.52 -9.91
C ALA A 416 11.17 0.34 -8.60
N TYR A 417 10.33 -0.70 -8.51
CA TYR A 417 9.58 -1.04 -7.31
C TYR A 417 9.58 -2.56 -7.10
N ARG A 418 10.11 -3.03 -5.97
CA ARG A 418 10.14 -4.45 -5.64
C ARG A 418 8.93 -4.83 -4.81
N VAL A 419 8.31 -5.93 -5.21
CA VAL A 419 7.17 -6.56 -4.52
C VAL A 419 7.43 -8.06 -4.38
N ALA A 420 6.86 -8.67 -3.35
CA ALA A 420 6.89 -10.12 -3.18
C ALA A 420 5.61 -10.62 -2.51
N SER A 421 5.29 -11.86 -2.81
CA SER A 421 4.16 -12.56 -2.23
C SER A 421 4.37 -14.05 -2.39
N PRO A 422 3.72 -14.92 -1.59
CA PRO A 422 3.63 -16.32 -1.93
C PRO A 422 3.02 -16.51 -3.32
N HIS A 423 3.50 -17.48 -4.06
CA HIS A 423 2.98 -17.79 -5.40
C HIS A 423 1.55 -18.34 -5.36
N LEU A 424 1.22 -19.07 -4.29
CA LEU A 424 -0.10 -19.67 -4.08
C LEU A 424 -0.87 -18.90 -3.00
N ASP A 425 -2.15 -18.71 -3.23
CA ASP A 425 -3.08 -18.20 -2.21
C ASP A 425 -3.35 -19.22 -1.10
N SER A 426 -4.17 -18.88 -0.10
CA SER A 426 -4.56 -19.78 0.99
C SER A 426 -5.31 -21.05 0.53
N LYS A 427 -5.89 -21.02 -0.66
CA LYS A 427 -6.59 -22.16 -1.29
C LYS A 427 -5.69 -22.98 -2.22
N GLY A 428 -4.42 -22.56 -2.42
CA GLY A 428 -3.47 -23.23 -3.31
C GLY A 428 -3.65 -22.86 -4.80
N GLN A 429 -4.34 -21.76 -5.10
CA GLN A 429 -4.46 -21.23 -6.45
C GLN A 429 -3.33 -20.23 -6.73
N VAL A 430 -2.89 -20.17 -7.99
CA VAL A 430 -1.84 -19.20 -8.40
C VAL A 430 -2.34 -17.79 -8.20
N GLN A 431 -1.57 -17.01 -7.47
CA GLN A 431 -1.88 -15.64 -7.14
C GLN A 431 -1.49 -14.69 -8.27
N VAL A 432 -2.45 -13.86 -8.67
CA VAL A 432 -2.27 -12.89 -9.75
C VAL A 432 -1.95 -11.52 -9.16
N GLY A 433 -0.81 -10.97 -9.55
CA GLY A 433 -0.32 -9.68 -9.10
C GLY A 433 -0.99 -8.50 -9.79
N THR A 434 -1.14 -7.42 -9.01
CA THR A 434 -1.54 -6.10 -9.48
C THR A 434 -0.56 -5.05 -8.97
N TYR A 435 -0.29 -4.06 -9.79
CA TYR A 435 0.51 -2.89 -9.47
C TYR A 435 -0.08 -1.68 -10.16
N ASP A 436 -0.36 -0.64 -9.42
CA ASP A 436 -0.75 0.66 -9.97
C ASP A 436 0.17 1.75 -9.42
N LEU A 437 0.56 2.68 -10.29
CA LEU A 437 1.28 3.90 -9.93
C LEU A 437 0.46 5.09 -10.39
N ALA A 438 0.09 5.96 -9.48
CA ALA A 438 -0.41 7.29 -9.76
C ALA A 438 0.62 8.31 -9.28
N ILE A 439 1.18 9.11 -10.17
CA ILE A 439 2.18 10.13 -9.85
C ILE A 439 1.76 11.47 -10.46
N ARG A 440 1.93 12.55 -9.73
CA ARG A 440 1.70 13.88 -10.29
C ARG A 440 2.61 14.11 -11.49
N SER A 441 2.05 14.63 -12.57
CA SER A 441 2.79 14.81 -13.81
C SER A 441 3.96 15.78 -13.69
N ASP A 442 3.83 16.82 -12.86
CA ASP A 442 4.91 17.77 -12.57
C ASP A 442 6.04 17.11 -11.76
N VAL A 443 5.72 16.23 -10.81
CA VAL A 443 6.71 15.42 -10.05
C VAL A 443 7.43 14.45 -10.99
N ALA A 444 6.70 13.75 -11.85
CA ALA A 444 7.29 12.86 -12.84
C ALA A 444 8.22 13.61 -13.80
N ARG A 445 7.82 14.78 -14.26
CA ARG A 445 8.66 15.64 -15.10
C ARG A 445 9.90 16.13 -14.38
N CYS A 446 9.78 16.51 -13.11
CA CYS A 446 10.92 16.91 -12.29
C CYS A 446 11.95 15.78 -12.13
N ILE A 447 11.50 14.57 -11.78
CA ILE A 447 12.38 13.40 -11.58
C ILE A 447 13.12 13.04 -12.87
N TYR A 448 12.44 13.09 -14.03
CA TYR A 448 12.98 12.69 -15.32
C TYR A 448 13.56 13.86 -16.15
N GLY A 449 13.39 15.10 -15.68
CA GLY A 449 13.80 16.28 -16.45
C GLY A 449 13.01 16.50 -17.74
N PHE A 450 11.73 16.10 -17.75
CA PHE A 450 10.87 16.18 -18.94
C PHE A 450 10.28 17.57 -19.15
N THR A 451 9.94 17.87 -20.41
CA THR A 451 9.18 19.05 -20.81
C THR A 451 7.66 18.85 -20.59
N SER A 452 6.85 19.81 -21.03
CA SER A 452 5.39 19.72 -21.00
C SER A 452 4.80 18.74 -22.01
N ALA A 453 5.62 18.16 -22.91
CA ALA A 453 5.14 17.19 -23.89
C ALA A 453 4.54 15.94 -23.22
N PRO A 454 3.62 15.22 -23.91
CA PRO A 454 3.01 14.01 -23.37
C PRO A 454 4.06 12.98 -22.94
N ILE A 455 3.81 12.33 -21.80
CA ILE A 455 4.66 11.28 -21.28
C ILE A 455 4.15 9.93 -21.79
N GLN A 456 5.05 9.13 -22.35
CA GLN A 456 4.84 7.72 -22.66
C GLN A 456 5.46 6.87 -21.57
N ALA A 457 4.92 5.72 -21.31
CA ALA A 457 5.48 4.79 -20.33
C ALA A 457 5.55 3.37 -20.88
N THR A 458 6.61 2.67 -20.50
CA THR A 458 6.75 1.22 -20.68
C THR A 458 6.92 0.59 -19.30
N LEU A 459 6.10 -0.40 -19.01
CA LEU A 459 6.17 -1.14 -17.75
C LEU A 459 6.68 -2.54 -18.03
N SER A 460 7.76 -2.92 -17.36
CA SER A 460 8.37 -4.25 -17.44
C SER A 460 8.39 -4.88 -16.05
N ILE A 461 8.11 -6.18 -15.99
CA ILE A 461 8.24 -6.97 -14.78
C ILE A 461 9.47 -7.85 -14.95
N ILE A 462 10.45 -7.69 -14.07
CA ILE A 462 11.70 -8.44 -14.07
C ILE A 462 11.65 -9.40 -12.90
N TYR A 463 11.72 -10.70 -13.19
CA TYR A 463 11.74 -11.75 -12.19
C TYR A 463 13.16 -11.98 -11.63
N ALA A 464 13.25 -12.71 -10.52
CA ALA A 464 14.53 -13.00 -9.86
C ALA A 464 15.54 -13.75 -10.75
N ASP A 465 15.07 -14.55 -11.70
CA ASP A 465 15.87 -15.26 -12.71
C ASP A 465 16.33 -14.37 -13.86
N GLY A 466 15.94 -13.08 -13.87
CA GLY A 466 16.27 -12.11 -14.91
C GLY A 466 15.33 -12.14 -16.13
N GLU A 467 14.32 -13.02 -16.16
CA GLU A 467 13.28 -12.96 -17.19
C GLU A 467 12.53 -11.63 -17.10
N SER A 468 12.23 -11.04 -18.23
CA SER A 468 11.43 -9.82 -18.32
C SER A 468 10.17 -10.08 -19.14
N LYS A 469 9.02 -9.81 -18.55
CA LYS A 469 7.72 -9.86 -19.24
C LYS A 469 7.11 -8.47 -19.27
N ASN A 470 6.64 -8.06 -20.44
CA ASN A 470 5.80 -6.86 -20.52
C ASN A 470 4.42 -7.20 -19.98
N ALA A 471 4.03 -6.56 -18.90
CA ALA A 471 2.67 -6.67 -18.40
C ALA A 471 1.69 -5.90 -19.27
N THR A 472 0.42 -6.26 -19.20
CA THR A 472 -0.64 -5.43 -19.76
C THR A 472 -0.59 -4.07 -19.09
N THR A 473 -0.28 -3.03 -19.86
CA THR A 473 -0.04 -1.69 -19.35
C THR A 473 -1.15 -0.76 -19.82
N LEU A 474 -1.81 -0.13 -18.86
CA LEU A 474 -2.64 1.04 -19.12
C LEU A 474 -1.86 2.28 -18.70
N VAL A 475 -1.70 3.22 -19.63
CA VAL A 475 -1.05 4.50 -19.36
C VAL A 475 -2.04 5.62 -19.69
N SER A 476 -2.25 6.52 -18.76
CA SER A 476 -3.10 7.69 -18.97
C SER A 476 -2.54 8.90 -18.21
N GLU A 477 -2.64 10.07 -18.81
CA GLU A 477 -2.37 11.35 -18.15
C GLU A 477 -3.66 12.19 -18.16
N LYS A 478 -4.17 12.51 -16.96
CA LYS A 478 -5.40 13.28 -16.78
C LYS A 478 -5.32 14.11 -15.50
N ASN A 479 -5.79 15.35 -15.57
CA ASN A 479 -5.84 16.26 -14.40
C ASN A 479 -4.50 16.38 -13.68
N ASN A 480 -3.40 16.48 -14.41
CA ASN A 480 -2.03 16.55 -13.90
C ASN A 480 -1.58 15.28 -13.14
N TRP A 481 -2.21 14.13 -13.40
CA TRP A 481 -1.83 12.83 -12.86
C TRP A 481 -1.50 11.86 -13.98
N LEU A 482 -0.30 11.28 -13.92
CA LEU A 482 0.12 10.14 -14.74
C LEU A 482 -0.25 8.86 -14.01
N ARG A 483 -0.96 7.97 -14.66
CA ARG A 483 -1.40 6.68 -14.13
C ARG A 483 -0.87 5.55 -14.97
N LEU A 484 -0.34 4.53 -14.30
CA LEU A 484 0.15 3.31 -14.91
C LEU A 484 -0.40 2.13 -14.12
N SER A 485 -0.82 1.09 -14.83
CA SER A 485 -1.37 -0.12 -14.24
C SER A 485 -0.75 -1.36 -14.89
N ALA A 486 -0.32 -2.31 -14.08
CA ALA A 486 0.08 -3.63 -14.51
C ALA A 486 -0.76 -4.69 -13.80
N LYS A 487 -1.28 -5.62 -14.56
CA LYS A 487 -2.11 -6.72 -14.04
C LYS A 487 -1.71 -8.05 -14.69
N GLY A 488 -2.01 -9.14 -14.04
CA GLY A 488 -1.85 -10.46 -14.62
C GLY A 488 -0.45 -11.06 -14.53
N PHE A 489 0.43 -10.52 -13.69
CA PHE A 489 1.72 -11.14 -13.41
C PHE A 489 1.64 -12.09 -12.20
N THR A 490 2.60 -13.01 -12.11
CA THR A 490 2.71 -13.95 -10.98
C THR A 490 3.81 -13.49 -10.03
N TYR A 491 3.74 -13.90 -8.78
CA TYR A 491 4.73 -13.56 -7.78
C TYR A 491 5.89 -14.59 -7.80
N SER A 492 7.07 -14.10 -8.14
CA SER A 492 8.35 -14.80 -8.04
C SER A 492 9.42 -13.75 -7.73
N SER A 493 9.16 -12.95 -6.68
CA SER A 493 9.98 -11.79 -6.30
C SER A 493 10.21 -10.78 -7.45
N PRO A 494 9.15 -10.30 -8.12
CA PRO A 494 9.31 -9.44 -9.26
C PRO A 494 9.77 -8.03 -8.86
N THR A 495 10.61 -7.42 -9.70
CA THR A 495 10.87 -5.99 -9.70
C THR A 495 10.09 -5.33 -10.82
N ILE A 496 9.24 -4.39 -10.47
CA ILE A 496 8.46 -3.63 -11.43
C ILE A 496 9.27 -2.42 -11.84
N LYS A 497 9.58 -2.31 -13.13
CA LYS A 497 10.29 -1.16 -13.71
C LYS A 497 9.39 -0.37 -14.64
N VAL A 498 9.25 0.92 -14.36
CA VAL A 498 8.51 1.86 -15.20
C VAL A 498 9.49 2.81 -15.84
N LYS A 499 9.62 2.73 -17.16
CA LYS A 499 10.39 3.68 -17.96
C LYS A 499 9.44 4.73 -18.50
N LEU A 500 9.66 5.98 -18.15
CA LEU A 500 8.95 7.12 -18.72
C LEU A 500 9.80 7.69 -19.86
N SER A 501 9.16 8.12 -20.95
CA SER A 501 9.80 8.73 -22.09
C SER A 501 8.92 9.81 -22.70
N GLN A 502 9.53 10.72 -23.46
CA GLN A 502 8.82 11.67 -24.30
C GLN A 502 9.29 11.50 -25.74
N GLU A 503 8.42 11.73 -26.71
CA GLU A 503 8.86 11.89 -28.08
C GLU A 503 9.77 13.11 -28.17
N ALA A 504 10.87 12.98 -28.94
CA ALA A 504 11.70 14.14 -29.23
C ALA A 504 10.82 15.25 -29.83
N PRO A 505 10.97 16.51 -29.39
CA PRO A 505 10.25 17.61 -30.00
C PRO A 505 10.43 17.54 -31.53
N ALA A 506 9.35 17.66 -32.25
CA ALA A 506 9.45 17.78 -33.73
C ALA A 506 10.47 18.89 -34.00
N PRO A 507 11.44 18.67 -34.93
CA PRO A 507 12.42 19.69 -35.23
C PRO A 507 11.69 20.98 -35.54
N THR A 508 11.99 22.02 -34.78
CA THR A 508 11.43 23.36 -35.04
C THR A 508 11.68 23.66 -36.53
N PRO A 509 10.63 23.98 -37.30
CA PRO A 509 10.85 24.28 -38.71
C PRO A 509 11.90 25.39 -38.76
N THR A 510 13.03 25.08 -39.42
CA THR A 510 14.08 26.06 -39.64
C THR A 510 13.38 27.26 -40.34
N PRO A 511 13.53 28.48 -39.79
CA PRO A 511 12.89 29.62 -40.43
C PRO A 511 13.32 29.66 -41.89
N THR A 512 12.36 29.55 -42.78
CA THR A 512 12.58 29.71 -44.24
C THR A 512 13.29 31.05 -44.38
N PRO A 513 14.49 31.09 -44.99
CA PRO A 513 15.17 32.36 -45.18
C PRO A 513 14.23 33.32 -45.91
N THR A 514 13.99 34.47 -45.33
CA THR A 514 13.21 35.55 -45.94
C THR A 514 13.82 35.84 -47.30
N PRO A 515 13.07 35.78 -48.39
CA PRO A 515 13.62 36.04 -49.71
C PRO A 515 14.18 37.47 -49.70
N THR A 516 15.48 37.60 -49.95
CA THR A 516 16.15 38.88 -50.23
C THR A 516 15.46 39.51 -51.42
N PRO A 517 15.05 40.79 -51.39
CA PRO A 517 14.41 41.39 -52.54
C PRO A 517 15.35 41.36 -53.74
N SER A 518 14.91 40.68 -54.78
CA SER A 518 15.58 40.55 -56.07
C SER A 518 15.53 41.90 -56.81
N PRO A 519 16.63 42.35 -57.43
CA PRO A 519 16.56 43.50 -58.31
C PRO A 519 15.76 43.21 -59.55
N SER A 520 15.02 44.22 -60.02
CA SER A 520 14.07 44.25 -61.18
C SER A 520 14.64 43.66 -62.45
N PRO A 521 13.82 42.98 -63.30
CA PRO A 521 14.27 42.15 -64.39
C PRO A 521 14.61 42.96 -65.61
N THR A 522 15.71 42.62 -66.28
CA THR A 522 15.93 42.84 -67.71
C THR A 522 15.48 41.58 -68.46
N ALA A 523 14.60 41.75 -69.36
CA ALA A 523 14.02 40.69 -70.20
C ALA A 523 15.06 40.04 -71.08
N THR A 524 15.09 38.69 -71.18
CA THR A 524 15.33 37.97 -72.45
C THR A 524 15.22 36.44 -72.29
N GLN A 525 14.38 35.88 -73.10
CA GLN A 525 14.31 34.56 -73.70
C GLN A 525 14.07 33.27 -72.93
N VAL A 526 13.10 32.58 -73.39
CA VAL A 526 12.54 31.25 -73.16
C VAL A 526 13.53 30.13 -73.50
N ALA A 527 13.62 29.16 -72.61
CA ALA A 527 14.08 27.79 -72.92
C ALA A 527 13.35 26.77 -72.04
N ASP A 528 12.96 25.65 -72.63
CA ASP A 528 12.07 24.57 -72.14
C ASP A 528 12.52 23.87 -70.87
N PRO A 529 11.61 23.21 -70.10
CA PRO A 529 11.90 22.65 -68.79
C PRO A 529 12.50 21.24 -68.88
N ALA A 530 13.58 21.02 -68.07
CA ALA A 530 14.14 19.70 -67.81
C ALA A 530 13.45 19.00 -66.64
N PRO A 531 13.35 17.66 -66.60
CA PRO A 531 12.49 16.91 -65.67
C PRO A 531 13.04 16.85 -64.26
N SER A 532 12.10 16.98 -63.30
CA SER A 532 12.29 16.90 -61.84
C SER A 532 12.88 15.56 -61.40
N ALA A 533 14.00 15.59 -60.68
CA ALA A 533 14.63 14.43 -60.06
C ALA A 533 13.85 13.98 -58.77
N LYS A 534 13.44 12.72 -58.74
CA LYS A 534 12.82 12.05 -57.60
C LYS A 534 13.77 11.98 -56.42
N PRO A 535 13.32 12.07 -55.15
CA PRO A 535 14.17 11.93 -53.98
C PRO A 535 14.73 10.49 -53.87
N VAL A 536 16.03 10.36 -53.71
CA VAL A 536 16.75 9.09 -53.52
C VAL A 536 16.47 8.61 -52.12
N VAL A 537 15.67 7.55 -51.96
CA VAL A 537 15.48 6.84 -50.69
C VAL A 537 16.78 6.06 -50.39
N ALA A 538 17.48 6.41 -49.33
CA ALA A 538 18.68 5.72 -48.87
C ALA A 538 18.38 4.26 -48.49
N LYS A 539 18.99 3.30 -49.23
CA LYS A 539 18.82 1.86 -48.99
C LYS A 539 19.49 1.45 -47.66
N LYS A 540 18.68 0.80 -46.79
CA LYS A 540 19.24 0.12 -45.60
C LYS A 540 20.03 -1.12 -46.01
N VAL A 541 21.19 -1.32 -45.41
CA VAL A 541 22.13 -2.46 -45.64
C VAL A 541 22.14 -3.31 -44.37
N THR A 542 22.12 -4.63 -44.54
CA THR A 542 22.25 -5.59 -43.44
C THR A 542 23.66 -6.17 -43.40
N ILE A 543 24.30 -6.11 -42.25
CA ILE A 543 25.59 -6.79 -42.01
C ILE A 543 25.41 -7.90 -40.97
N THR A 544 26.28 -8.91 -41.08
CA THR A 544 26.34 -10.00 -40.11
C THR A 544 27.54 -9.77 -39.20
N CYS A 545 27.32 -9.80 -37.89
CA CYS A 545 28.34 -9.61 -36.87
C CYS A 545 28.53 -10.91 -36.05
N MET A 546 29.76 -11.29 -35.74
CA MET A 546 30.11 -12.52 -35.02
C MET A 546 30.94 -12.23 -33.76
N LYS A 547 30.64 -12.99 -32.68
CA LYS A 547 31.49 -13.08 -31.47
C LYS A 547 31.52 -14.54 -31.03
N GLY A 548 32.63 -15.23 -31.27
CA GLY A 548 32.72 -16.68 -31.08
C GLY A 548 31.69 -17.42 -31.93
N LYS A 549 30.82 -18.22 -31.32
CA LYS A 549 29.73 -18.94 -32.00
C LYS A 549 28.43 -18.12 -32.14
N SER A 550 28.37 -16.92 -31.55
CA SER A 550 27.18 -16.06 -31.61
C SER A 550 27.16 -15.19 -32.87
N ILE A 551 26.03 -15.15 -33.56
CA ILE A 551 25.80 -14.39 -34.79
C ILE A 551 24.67 -13.40 -34.57
N LYS A 552 24.89 -12.11 -34.95
CA LYS A 552 23.86 -11.08 -34.96
C LYS A 552 23.80 -10.40 -36.33
N LYS A 553 22.57 -10.13 -36.84
CA LYS A 553 22.36 -9.33 -38.05
C LYS A 553 21.96 -7.90 -37.64
N VAL A 554 22.60 -6.90 -38.20
CA VAL A 554 22.34 -5.48 -37.96
C VAL A 554 21.96 -4.82 -39.29
N THR A 555 20.80 -4.19 -39.35
CA THR A 555 20.26 -3.50 -40.54
C THR A 555 20.13 -2.01 -40.26
N ALA A 556 20.87 -1.18 -40.96
CA ALA A 556 20.82 0.29 -40.87
C ALA A 556 21.31 0.91 -42.20
N ILE A 557 21.19 2.24 -42.32
CA ILE A 557 21.78 2.96 -43.47
C ILE A 557 23.33 2.87 -43.45
N LYS A 558 23.91 2.90 -42.26
CA LYS A 558 25.35 2.65 -42.01
C LYS A 558 25.49 1.68 -40.84
N PRO A 559 25.34 0.36 -41.04
CA PRO A 559 25.34 -0.60 -39.95
C PRO A 559 26.75 -0.78 -39.36
N VAL A 560 26.84 -0.80 -38.03
CA VAL A 560 28.07 -1.05 -37.25
C VAL A 560 27.78 -2.21 -36.30
N CYS A 561 28.75 -3.08 -36.10
CA CYS A 561 28.63 -4.20 -35.18
C CYS A 561 28.62 -3.73 -33.73
N PRO A 562 27.79 -4.33 -32.85
CA PRO A 562 27.78 -4.04 -31.41
C PRO A 562 29.16 -4.29 -30.77
N PRO A 563 29.44 -3.65 -29.61
CA PRO A 563 30.72 -3.86 -28.90
C PRO A 563 31.04 -5.35 -28.69
N GLY A 564 32.26 -5.74 -29.04
CA GLY A 564 32.73 -7.11 -28.93
C GLY A 564 32.37 -8.06 -30.08
N PHE A 565 31.59 -7.59 -31.10
CA PHE A 565 31.33 -8.35 -32.33
C PHE A 565 32.17 -7.79 -33.49
N LYS A 566 32.64 -8.67 -34.37
CA LYS A 566 33.35 -8.32 -35.61
C LYS A 566 32.44 -8.61 -36.82
N LYS A 567 32.51 -7.77 -37.84
CA LYS A 567 31.82 -8.00 -39.11
C LYS A 567 32.37 -9.27 -39.75
N LYS A 568 31.45 -10.17 -40.16
CA LYS A 568 31.79 -11.38 -40.90
C LYS A 568 32.05 -11.02 -42.34
#